data_b7a2f78af887ed28c276bd1d65538d48
#
_entry.id   b7a2f78af887ed28c276bd1d65538d48
#
_cell.length_a   1.000
_cell.length_b   1.000
_cell.length_c   1.000
_cell.angle_alpha   90.00
_cell.angle_beta   90.00
_cell.angle_gamma   90.00
#
_symmetry.space_group_name_H-M   'P 1'
#
loop_
_entity.id
_entity.type
_entity.pdbx_description
1 polymer ?
#
loop_
_entity_poly.entity_id
_entity_poly.type
_entity_poly.pdbx_seq_one_letter_code
_entity_poly.pdbx_strand_id
1 'polypeptide(L)'
;MMWKKRQTLDQLQSACTSTLAESLGIEFTAVGEDFIEARMPVDERTMQPMGLLHGGTSAALAETLGGAGAYLSVAEGTICVGLEINANHIRTASRGWVIGRATPLHRGSTTQVWNIMIRDEAGNLVCASRLTVAVRRSPSVQH
;
A
#
# COMPACT_ATOMS: atom_id res chain seq x y z
N MET A 1 10.55 -17.09 -4.80
CA MET A 1 9.57 -16.16 -4.24
C MET A 1 10.28 -14.90 -3.77
N MET A 2 9.77 -13.75 -4.10
CA MET A 2 10.41 -12.46 -3.78
C MET A 2 10.32 -12.08 -2.29
N TRP A 3 9.40 -12.65 -1.56
CA TRP A 3 9.15 -12.31 -0.16
C TRP A 3 10.21 -12.94 0.76
N LYS A 4 10.84 -12.12 1.57
CA LYS A 4 11.83 -12.54 2.57
C LYS A 4 11.20 -12.79 3.93
N LYS A 5 10.09 -12.12 4.19
CA LYS A 5 9.28 -12.30 5.39
C LYS A 5 7.95 -12.92 5.00
N ARG A 6 7.50 -13.89 5.78
CA ARG A 6 6.20 -14.52 5.57
C ARG A 6 5.25 -14.04 6.65
N GLN A 7 4.17 -13.40 6.23
CA GLN A 7 3.09 -12.99 7.11
C GLN A 7 1.76 -13.42 6.53
N THR A 8 0.85 -13.83 7.42
CA THR A 8 -0.54 -14.08 7.05
C THR A 8 -1.27 -12.75 6.83
N LEU A 9 -2.42 -12.79 6.17
CA LEU A 9 -3.28 -11.62 6.04
C LEU A 9 -3.68 -11.07 7.42
N ASP A 10 -3.98 -11.95 8.38
CA ASP A 10 -4.31 -11.55 9.74
C ASP A 10 -3.16 -10.82 10.44
N GLN A 11 -1.92 -11.26 10.24
CA GLN A 11 -0.74 -10.57 10.78
C GLN A 11 -0.53 -9.19 10.14
N LEU A 12 -0.69 -9.08 8.82
CA LEU A 12 -0.64 -7.80 8.13
C LEU A 12 -1.74 -6.86 8.62
N GLN A 13 -2.95 -7.38 8.76
CA GLN A 13 -4.09 -6.60 9.25
C GLN A 13 -3.91 -6.15 10.70
N SER A 14 -3.41 -7.02 11.57
CA SER A 14 -3.14 -6.69 12.97
C SER A 14 -2.10 -5.60 13.13
N ALA A 15 -1.10 -5.55 12.26
CA ALA A 15 -0.09 -4.49 12.25
C ALA A 15 -0.68 -3.10 11.93
N CYS A 16 -1.85 -3.05 11.32
CA CYS A 16 -2.55 -1.79 11.01
C CYS A 16 -3.37 -1.23 12.17
N THR A 17 -3.50 -1.97 13.28
CA THR A 17 -4.26 -1.53 14.47
C THR A 17 -3.74 -0.20 15.00
N SER A 18 -4.64 0.77 15.21
CA SER A 18 -4.32 2.13 15.65
C SER A 18 -3.44 2.92 14.69
N THR A 19 -3.50 2.60 13.40
CA THR A 19 -2.79 3.33 12.34
C THR A 19 -3.77 4.00 11.37
N LEU A 20 -3.25 4.80 10.47
CA LEU A 20 -4.04 5.43 9.40
C LEU A 20 -4.81 4.40 8.56
N ALA A 21 -4.19 3.26 8.28
CA ALA A 21 -4.83 2.19 7.50
C ALA A 21 -6.13 1.71 8.16
N GLU A 22 -6.14 1.52 9.48
CA GLU A 22 -7.35 1.18 10.23
C GLU A 22 -8.39 2.28 10.14
N SER A 23 -8.00 3.54 10.32
CA SER A 23 -8.91 4.70 10.25
C SER A 23 -9.60 4.81 8.89
N LEU A 24 -8.93 4.43 7.82
CA LEU A 24 -9.46 4.45 6.46
C LEU A 24 -10.22 3.17 6.07
N GLY A 25 -10.25 2.17 6.94
CA GLY A 25 -10.90 0.89 6.66
C GLY A 25 -10.17 0.02 5.64
N ILE A 26 -8.85 0.18 5.50
CA ILE A 26 -8.05 -0.61 4.58
C ILE A 26 -7.96 -2.06 5.08
N GLU A 27 -8.24 -2.99 4.19
CA GLU A 27 -8.19 -4.43 4.46
C GLU A 27 -7.27 -5.13 3.46
N PHE A 28 -6.25 -5.84 3.93
CA PHE A 28 -5.41 -6.68 3.08
C PHE A 28 -6.20 -7.89 2.60
N THR A 29 -6.12 -8.18 1.31
CA THR A 29 -6.94 -9.23 0.66
C THR A 29 -6.11 -10.34 0.06
N ALA A 30 -4.88 -10.09 -0.38
CA ALA A 30 -4.03 -11.12 -0.98
C ALA A 30 -2.55 -10.75 -0.92
N VAL A 31 -1.72 -11.78 -0.81
CA VAL A 31 -0.28 -11.72 -1.08
C VAL A 31 0.00 -12.82 -2.10
N GLY A 32 0.35 -12.43 -3.32
CA GLY A 32 0.69 -13.33 -4.40
C GLY A 32 2.20 -13.58 -4.51
N GLU A 33 2.64 -14.16 -5.61
CA GLU A 33 4.06 -14.43 -5.84
C GLU A 33 4.88 -13.13 -5.97
N ASP A 34 4.29 -12.12 -6.63
CA ASP A 34 4.94 -10.86 -6.97
C ASP A 34 4.05 -9.63 -6.73
N PHE A 35 2.98 -9.76 -5.95
CA PHE A 35 2.09 -8.65 -5.63
C PHE A 35 1.52 -8.74 -4.22
N ILE A 36 1.09 -7.59 -3.72
CA ILE A 36 0.28 -7.48 -2.51
C ILE A 36 -0.97 -6.65 -2.86
N GLU A 37 -2.10 -7.02 -2.28
CA GLU A 37 -3.40 -6.43 -2.57
C GLU A 37 -4.14 -6.08 -1.30
N ALA A 38 -4.84 -4.94 -1.34
CA ALA A 38 -5.74 -4.49 -0.28
C ALA A 38 -6.91 -3.75 -0.90
N ARG A 39 -8.00 -3.64 -0.15
CA ARG A 39 -9.16 -2.83 -0.53
C ARG A 39 -9.42 -1.73 0.49
N MET A 40 -10.09 -0.69 0.04
CA MET A 40 -10.47 0.44 0.88
C MET A 40 -11.92 0.82 0.56
N PRO A 41 -12.77 1.08 1.58
CA PRO A 41 -14.14 1.46 1.33
C PRO A 41 -14.22 2.89 0.79
N VAL A 42 -15.24 3.14 -0.01
CA VAL A 42 -15.60 4.49 -0.47
C VAL A 42 -16.81 4.93 0.36
N ASP A 43 -16.55 5.58 1.47
CA ASP A 43 -17.56 6.05 2.42
C ASP A 43 -17.09 7.35 3.11
N GLU A 44 -17.76 7.75 4.19
CA GLU A 44 -17.44 8.99 4.92
C GLU A 44 -16.01 9.08 5.44
N ARG A 45 -15.32 7.95 5.62
CA ARG A 45 -13.91 7.91 6.06
C ARG A 45 -12.94 8.32 4.97
N THR A 46 -13.38 8.23 3.69
CA THR A 46 -12.49 8.33 2.53
C THR A 46 -12.97 9.31 1.46
N MET A 47 -14.10 9.98 1.69
CA MET A 47 -14.70 10.91 0.75
C MET A 47 -14.21 12.36 0.94
N GLN A 48 -14.24 13.10 -0.15
CA GLN A 48 -14.10 14.55 -0.19
C GLN A 48 -15.51 15.23 -0.23
N PRO A 49 -15.61 16.59 -0.13
CA PRO A 49 -16.91 17.26 0.05
C PRO A 49 -17.97 17.00 -1.02
N MET A 50 -17.60 16.58 -2.23
CA MET A 50 -18.59 16.26 -3.30
C MET A 50 -19.10 14.82 -3.22
N GLY A 51 -18.76 14.07 -2.18
CA GLY A 51 -19.16 12.65 -2.05
C GLY A 51 -18.37 11.69 -2.93
N LEU A 52 -17.22 12.09 -3.39
CA LEU A 52 -16.31 11.26 -4.21
C LEU A 52 -15.11 10.83 -3.38
N LEU A 53 -14.49 9.73 -3.77
CA LEU A 53 -13.25 9.26 -3.15
C LEU A 53 -12.20 10.36 -3.14
N HIS A 54 -11.67 10.66 -1.96
CA HIS A 54 -10.62 11.66 -1.79
C HIS A 54 -9.30 11.12 -2.37
N GLY A 55 -8.66 11.90 -3.24
CA GLY A 55 -7.38 11.50 -3.84
C GLY A 55 -6.28 11.22 -2.83
N GLY A 56 -6.26 11.93 -1.70
CA GLY A 56 -5.34 11.69 -0.61
C GLY A 56 -5.49 10.30 0.02
N THR A 57 -6.72 9.76 0.08
CA THR A 57 -6.94 8.39 0.59
C THR A 57 -6.50 7.32 -0.42
N SER A 58 -6.62 7.58 -1.70
CA SER A 58 -6.01 6.73 -2.74
C SER A 58 -4.49 6.69 -2.60
N ALA A 59 -3.86 7.84 -2.38
CA ALA A 59 -2.41 7.90 -2.13
C ALA A 59 -2.03 7.16 -0.84
N ALA A 60 -2.84 7.26 0.22
CA ALA A 60 -2.62 6.55 1.47
C ALA A 60 -2.73 5.03 1.30
N LEU A 61 -3.71 4.54 0.53
CA LEU A 61 -3.83 3.12 0.17
C LEU A 61 -2.59 2.65 -0.61
N ALA A 62 -2.17 3.43 -1.59
CA ALA A 62 -1.00 3.11 -2.41
C ALA A 62 0.28 3.05 -1.58
N GLU A 63 0.51 4.00 -0.69
CA GLU A 63 1.69 4.02 0.16
C GLU A 63 1.66 2.90 1.20
N THR A 64 0.50 2.59 1.76
CA THR A 64 0.32 1.45 2.66
C THR A 64 0.68 0.13 1.98
N LEU A 65 0.19 -0.08 0.77
CA LEU A 65 0.49 -1.29 -0.02
C LEU A 65 1.95 -1.40 -0.44
N GLY A 66 2.49 -0.33 -1.00
CA GLY A 66 3.89 -0.30 -1.42
C GLY A 66 4.85 -0.46 -0.25
N GLY A 67 4.54 0.16 0.89
CA GLY A 67 5.29 0.03 2.13
C GLY A 67 5.27 -1.39 2.68
N ALA A 68 4.09 -2.02 2.70
CA ALA A 68 3.95 -3.42 3.13
C ALA A 68 4.70 -4.37 2.20
N GLY A 69 4.60 -4.17 0.88
CA GLY A 69 5.35 -4.95 -0.10
C GLY A 69 6.86 -4.80 0.08
N ALA A 70 7.33 -3.59 0.27
CA ALA A 70 8.75 -3.32 0.53
C ALA A 70 9.21 -4.03 1.81
N TYR A 71 8.47 -3.91 2.90
CA TYR A 71 8.77 -4.55 4.18
C TYR A 71 8.89 -6.07 4.04
N LEU A 72 7.95 -6.71 3.35
CA LEU A 72 7.96 -8.17 3.17
C LEU A 72 9.10 -8.64 2.25
N SER A 73 9.60 -7.79 1.38
CA SER A 73 10.62 -8.13 0.38
C SER A 73 12.06 -8.01 0.89
N VAL A 74 12.28 -7.49 2.08
CA VAL A 74 13.61 -7.30 2.67
C VAL A 74 13.85 -8.24 3.85
N ALA A 75 15.13 -8.54 4.12
CA ALA A 75 15.52 -9.41 5.21
C ALA A 75 15.20 -8.81 6.59
N GLU A 76 15.16 -9.67 7.61
CA GLU A 76 15.05 -9.21 9.00
C GLU A 76 16.17 -8.22 9.35
N GLY A 77 15.87 -7.27 10.23
CA GLY A 77 16.79 -6.19 10.58
C GLY A 77 16.91 -5.10 9.52
N THR A 78 16.10 -5.14 8.48
CA THR A 78 16.01 -4.09 7.46
C THR A 78 14.69 -3.37 7.57
N ILE A 79 14.72 -2.04 7.50
CA ILE A 79 13.55 -1.17 7.48
C ILE A 79 13.40 -0.50 6.13
N CYS A 80 12.18 -0.19 5.79
CA CYS A 80 11.83 0.51 4.56
C CYS A 80 11.05 1.78 4.92
N VAL A 81 11.45 2.92 4.33
CA VAL A 81 10.83 4.23 4.58
C VAL A 81 10.49 4.87 3.24
N GLY A 82 9.27 5.33 3.08
CA GLY A 82 8.83 6.04 1.89
C GLY A 82 9.62 7.34 1.67
N LEU A 83 10.06 7.56 0.45
CA LEU A 83 10.78 8.76 0.04
C LEU A 83 9.91 9.69 -0.81
N GLU A 84 9.14 9.12 -1.72
CA GLU A 84 8.30 9.88 -2.64
C GLU A 84 7.14 9.00 -3.07
N ILE A 85 5.97 9.61 -3.15
CA ILE A 85 4.79 9.02 -3.74
C ILE A 85 4.16 9.98 -4.72
N ASN A 86 3.73 9.47 -5.87
CA ASN A 86 2.89 10.22 -6.79
C ASN A 86 1.63 9.41 -7.11
N ALA A 87 0.57 10.10 -7.46
CA ALA A 87 -0.71 9.51 -7.75
C ALA A 87 -1.40 10.29 -8.87
N ASN A 88 -1.81 9.58 -9.91
CA ASN A 88 -2.65 10.14 -10.96
C ASN A 88 -4.06 9.59 -10.79
N HIS A 89 -5.02 10.48 -10.53
CA HIS A 89 -6.42 10.15 -10.34
C HIS A 89 -7.10 10.10 -11.71
N ILE A 90 -7.43 8.91 -12.17
CA ILE A 90 -7.91 8.67 -13.54
C ILE A 90 -9.44 8.72 -13.60
N ARG A 91 -10.11 8.17 -12.58
CA ARG A 91 -11.56 8.05 -12.52
C ARG A 91 -12.04 8.31 -11.10
N THR A 92 -13.21 8.95 -10.97
CA THR A 92 -13.87 9.11 -9.66
C THR A 92 -14.52 7.81 -9.20
N ALA A 93 -14.64 7.65 -7.88
CA ALA A 93 -15.42 6.59 -7.25
C ALA A 93 -16.33 7.23 -6.20
N SER A 94 -17.57 6.75 -6.07
CA SER A 94 -18.58 7.34 -5.17
C SER A 94 -19.19 6.33 -4.20
N ARG A 95 -18.90 5.04 -4.33
CA ARG A 95 -19.47 3.97 -3.50
C ARG A 95 -18.67 2.69 -3.61
N GLY A 96 -18.97 1.74 -2.74
CA GLY A 96 -18.37 0.39 -2.77
C GLY A 96 -16.94 0.40 -2.29
N TRP A 97 -16.10 -0.33 -2.99
CA TRP A 97 -14.71 -0.54 -2.66
C TRP A 97 -13.80 -0.17 -3.81
N VAL A 98 -12.61 0.30 -3.50
CA VAL A 98 -11.49 0.33 -4.44
C VAL A 98 -10.46 -0.71 -4.02
N ILE A 99 -9.86 -1.35 -5.01
CA ILE A 99 -8.89 -2.43 -4.82
C ILE A 99 -7.55 -1.97 -5.35
N GLY A 100 -6.55 -1.92 -4.50
CA GLY A 100 -5.17 -1.59 -4.85
C GLY A 100 -4.31 -2.83 -4.96
N ARG A 101 -3.45 -2.87 -5.96
CA ARG A 101 -2.44 -3.91 -6.13
C ARG A 101 -1.08 -3.27 -6.35
N ALA A 102 -0.12 -3.65 -5.51
CA ALA A 102 1.27 -3.21 -5.58
C ALA A 102 2.15 -4.30 -6.16
N THR A 103 2.96 -3.93 -7.15
CA THR A 103 3.98 -4.79 -7.76
C THR A 103 5.31 -4.04 -7.80
N PRO A 104 6.45 -4.72 -7.61
CA PRO A 104 7.75 -4.06 -7.64
C PRO A 104 8.17 -3.74 -9.07
N LEU A 105 8.67 -2.52 -9.28
CA LEU A 105 9.39 -2.13 -10.50
C LEU A 105 10.89 -2.29 -10.32
N HIS A 106 11.39 -2.03 -9.10
CA HIS A 106 12.81 -2.11 -8.76
C HIS A 106 12.96 -2.51 -7.30
N ARG A 107 13.80 -3.49 -7.02
CA ARG A 107 14.16 -3.93 -5.68
C ARG A 107 15.68 -3.90 -5.54
N GLY A 108 16.22 -2.70 -5.28
CA GLY A 108 17.64 -2.48 -5.07
C GLY A 108 18.06 -2.66 -3.60
N SER A 109 19.34 -2.57 -3.35
CA SER A 109 19.93 -2.71 -2.00
C SER A 109 19.68 -1.49 -1.11
N THR A 110 19.47 -0.32 -1.70
CA THR A 110 19.28 0.96 -0.99
C THR A 110 17.97 1.64 -1.30
N THR A 111 17.33 1.29 -2.41
CA THR A 111 16.05 1.84 -2.84
C THR A 111 15.20 0.77 -3.50
N GLN A 112 13.88 0.96 -3.40
CA GLN A 112 12.88 0.20 -4.14
C GLN A 112 11.90 1.15 -4.79
N VAL A 113 11.32 0.74 -5.91
CA VAL A 113 10.23 1.45 -6.57
C VAL A 113 9.08 0.48 -6.79
N TRP A 114 7.92 0.87 -6.35
CA TRP A 114 6.70 0.07 -6.43
C TRP A 114 5.68 0.76 -7.30
N ASN A 115 4.99 -0.03 -8.12
CA ASN A 115 3.86 0.40 -8.94
C ASN A 115 2.57 -0.03 -8.25
N ILE A 116 1.63 0.89 -8.04
CA ILE A 116 0.35 0.60 -7.41
C ILE A 116 -0.78 1.05 -8.34
N MET A 117 -1.61 0.09 -8.74
CA MET A 117 -2.81 0.35 -9.51
C MET A 117 -4.04 0.14 -8.63
N ILE A 118 -4.89 1.16 -8.56
CA ILE A 118 -6.14 1.12 -7.80
C ILE A 118 -7.30 1.10 -8.78
N ARG A 119 -8.20 0.12 -8.62
CA ARG A 119 -9.34 -0.09 -9.51
C ARG A 119 -10.64 -0.11 -8.69
N ASP A 120 -11.74 0.23 -9.33
CA ASP A 120 -13.06 0.03 -8.74
C ASP A 120 -13.49 -1.45 -8.86
N GLU A 121 -14.66 -1.81 -8.31
CA GLU A 121 -15.16 -3.18 -8.32
C GLU A 121 -15.49 -3.67 -9.74
N ALA A 122 -15.71 -2.78 -10.69
CA ALA A 122 -15.92 -3.12 -12.09
C ALA A 122 -14.60 -3.30 -12.87
N GLY A 123 -13.45 -3.09 -12.21
CA GLY A 123 -12.13 -3.22 -12.82
C GLY A 123 -11.62 -1.96 -13.53
N ASN A 124 -12.33 -0.84 -13.44
CA ASN A 124 -11.88 0.41 -14.04
C ASN A 124 -10.74 1.02 -13.22
N LEU A 125 -9.73 1.55 -13.90
CA LEU A 125 -8.61 2.22 -13.24
C LEU A 125 -9.08 3.53 -12.59
N VAL A 126 -8.88 3.64 -11.28
CA VAL A 126 -9.22 4.82 -10.48
C VAL A 126 -7.98 5.66 -10.22
N CYS A 127 -6.85 5.02 -9.91
CA CYS A 127 -5.59 5.71 -9.59
C CYS A 127 -4.40 4.88 -10.05
N ALA A 128 -3.44 5.54 -10.67
CA ALA A 128 -2.13 4.97 -10.99
C ALA A 128 -1.09 5.70 -10.12
N SER A 129 -0.36 4.94 -9.31
CA SER A 129 0.56 5.48 -8.31
C SER A 129 1.92 4.79 -8.37
N ARG A 130 2.95 5.50 -7.91
CA ARG A 130 4.29 4.98 -7.78
C ARG A 130 4.89 5.44 -6.46
N LEU A 131 5.49 4.51 -5.73
CA LEU A 131 6.15 4.75 -4.46
C LEU A 131 7.63 4.43 -4.57
N THR A 132 8.49 5.37 -4.17
CA THR A 132 9.92 5.15 -3.98
C THR A 132 10.22 5.00 -2.49
N VAL A 133 10.98 3.97 -2.14
CA VAL A 133 11.26 3.57 -0.76
C VAL A 133 12.77 3.51 -0.54
N ALA A 134 13.22 4.07 0.58
CA ALA A 134 14.59 3.86 1.07
C ALA A 134 14.68 2.54 1.83
N VAL A 135 15.73 1.76 1.55
CA VAL A 135 16.05 0.54 2.27
C VAL A 135 17.24 0.81 3.19
N ARG A 136 17.08 0.57 4.49
CA ARG A 136 18.08 0.86 5.52
C ARG A 136 18.22 -0.31 6.48
N ARG A 137 19.42 -0.51 7.01
CA ARG A 137 19.57 -1.40 8.15
C ARG A 137 18.91 -0.76 9.38
N SER A 138 18.15 -1.56 10.11
CA SER A 138 17.64 -1.11 11.40
C SER A 138 18.82 -0.76 12.31
N PRO A 139 18.79 0.36 13.08
CA PRO A 139 19.81 0.62 14.08
C PRO A 139 19.87 -0.58 15.01
N SER A 140 21.08 -1.16 15.19
CA SER A 140 21.28 -2.17 16.23
C SER A 140 20.98 -1.52 17.57
N VAL A 141 20.03 -2.10 18.31
CA VAL A 141 19.80 -1.73 19.72
C VAL A 141 21.07 -2.12 20.45
N GLN A 142 21.91 -1.15 20.78
CA GLN A 142 23.02 -1.36 21.71
C GLN A 142 22.39 -1.57 23.07
N HIS A 143 22.47 -2.79 23.57
CA HIS A 143 22.14 -3.12 24.95
C HIS A 143 23.29 -2.71 25.87
#